data_208893fb5a85f2b7bdbefa716bb9a7e4
#
_entry.id   208893fb5a85f2b7bdbefa716bb9a7e4
#
_cell.length_a   1.000
_cell.length_b   1.000
_cell.length_c   1.000
_cell.angle_alpha   90.00
_cell.angle_beta   90.00
_cell.angle_gamma   90.00
#
_symmetry.space_group_name_H-M   'P 1'
#
loop_
_entity.id
_entity.type
_entity.pdbx_description
1 polymer ?
#
loop_
_entity_poly.entity_id
_entity_poly.type
_entity_poly.pdbx_seq_one_letter_code
_entity_poly.pdbx_strand_id
1 'polypeptide(L)'
;MERNFANEIDALKEQMDAISEQLASITSGMLKELPLPTCAQDGPKPIVGHVEKMVGMYPDERISSLISNLEDACGTDGSTGRITYMGVFASGGRQSTWVKNSINTDTLLSLIENRTAEKVLSCVGSNDRLNMLLAILRKPRTVAELVSDCGFSSTGQVYHHLKPLIAADLVTQDRRGSYVIQPHRVQGVIMLLAGVADLVDGTYTQGQIE
;
A
#
# COMPACT_ATOMS: atom_id res chain seq x y z
N MET A 1 20.26 35.59 36.48
CA MET A 1 20.93 34.80 35.41
C MET A 1 19.94 34.73 34.27
N GLU A 2 20.11 35.55 33.24
CA GLU A 2 19.28 35.48 32.05
C GLU A 2 19.75 34.29 31.21
N ARG A 3 18.83 33.40 30.89
CA ARG A 3 19.07 32.29 29.95
C ARG A 3 19.26 32.87 28.54
N ASN A 4 20.39 32.62 27.95
CA ASN A 4 20.68 33.05 26.60
C ASN A 4 20.17 32.01 25.59
N PHE A 5 18.86 32.13 25.22
CA PHE A 5 18.18 31.22 24.30
C PHE A 5 18.83 31.18 22.89
N ALA A 6 19.51 32.24 22.46
CA ALA A 6 20.18 32.24 21.17
C ALA A 6 21.33 31.21 21.13
N ASN A 7 22.15 31.17 22.17
CA ASN A 7 23.26 30.20 22.26
C ASN A 7 22.74 28.76 22.42
N GLU A 8 21.61 28.56 23.12
CA GLU A 8 20.99 27.24 23.22
C GLU A 8 20.42 26.73 21.88
N ILE A 9 19.86 27.63 21.07
CA ILE A 9 19.35 27.30 19.72
C ILE A 9 20.51 26.99 18.78
N ASP A 10 21.59 27.71 18.81
CA ASP A 10 22.76 27.48 17.97
C ASP A 10 23.44 26.14 18.34
N ALA A 11 23.56 25.83 19.62
CA ALA A 11 24.08 24.54 20.09
C ALA A 11 23.18 23.36 19.66
N LEU A 12 21.85 23.53 19.65
CA LEU A 12 20.90 22.54 19.17
C LEU A 12 21.00 22.32 17.65
N LYS A 13 21.25 23.39 16.87
CA LYS A 13 21.48 23.26 15.42
C LYS A 13 22.76 22.48 15.13
N GLU A 14 23.86 22.79 15.81
CA GLU A 14 25.11 22.04 15.66
C GLU A 14 24.94 20.55 16.00
N GLN A 15 24.16 20.23 17.05
CA GLN A 15 23.87 18.83 17.38
C GLN A 15 23.01 18.15 16.33
N MET A 16 22.01 18.82 15.75
CA MET A 16 21.20 18.29 14.65
C MET A 16 22.03 18.03 13.39
N ASP A 17 22.91 18.93 13.04
CA ASP A 17 23.79 18.76 11.87
C ASP A 17 24.76 17.60 12.08
N ALA A 18 25.35 17.45 13.26
CA ALA A 18 26.22 16.32 13.60
C ALA A 18 25.48 14.96 13.57
N ILE A 19 24.24 14.92 14.07
CA ILE A 19 23.40 13.71 13.99
C ILE A 19 23.04 13.38 12.55
N SER A 20 22.77 14.39 11.71
CA SER A 20 22.46 14.20 10.29
C SER A 20 23.68 13.66 9.52
N GLU A 21 24.88 14.13 9.81
CA GLU A 21 26.11 13.58 9.22
C GLU A 21 26.40 12.16 9.68
N GLN A 22 26.17 11.84 10.94
CA GLN A 22 26.31 10.47 11.46
C GLN A 22 25.32 9.51 10.82
N LEU A 23 24.06 9.91 10.65
CA LEU A 23 23.04 9.13 9.94
C LEU A 23 23.41 8.91 8.48
N ALA A 24 23.91 9.93 7.79
CA ALA A 24 24.34 9.80 6.41
C ALA A 24 25.57 8.86 6.27
N SER A 25 26.48 8.87 7.23
CA SER A 25 27.66 7.97 7.24
C SER A 25 27.24 6.51 7.53
N ILE A 26 26.29 6.29 8.44
CA ILE A 26 25.76 4.95 8.76
C ILE A 26 24.99 4.38 7.57
N THR A 27 24.14 5.19 6.92
CA THR A 27 23.40 4.75 5.73
C THR A 27 24.33 4.45 4.56
N SER A 28 25.39 5.23 4.35
CA SER A 28 26.36 4.96 3.28
C SER A 28 27.26 3.77 3.61
N GLY A 29 27.55 3.50 4.88
CA GLY A 29 28.29 2.33 5.34
C GLY A 29 27.47 1.03 5.24
N MET A 30 26.20 1.05 5.63
CA MET A 30 25.31 -0.11 5.53
C MET A 30 25.02 -0.53 4.08
N LEU A 31 25.03 0.40 3.13
CA LEU A 31 24.88 0.07 1.70
C LEU A 31 26.12 -0.58 1.09
N LYS A 32 27.27 -0.51 1.75
CA LYS A 32 28.53 -1.13 1.26
C LYS A 32 28.82 -2.54 1.80
N GLU A 33 28.14 -2.98 2.85
CA GLU A 33 28.47 -4.23 3.56
C GLU A 33 27.37 -5.28 3.58
N LEU A 34 26.25 -5.07 2.88
CA LEU A 34 25.33 -6.18 2.62
C LEU A 34 25.83 -6.93 1.37
N PRO A 35 26.40 -8.14 1.51
CA PRO A 35 26.58 -8.99 0.36
C PRO A 35 25.17 -9.28 -0.16
N LEU A 36 24.85 -8.75 -1.33
CA LEU A 36 23.70 -9.24 -2.11
C LEU A 36 23.86 -10.77 -2.17
N PRO A 37 22.86 -11.56 -1.77
CA PRO A 37 22.93 -12.99 -2.00
C PRO A 37 23.12 -13.17 -3.51
N THR A 38 24.31 -13.59 -3.90
CA THR A 38 24.56 -14.11 -5.23
C THR A 38 23.73 -15.38 -5.34
N CYS A 39 22.50 -15.24 -5.82
CA CYS A 39 21.74 -16.37 -6.34
C CYS A 39 22.61 -16.99 -7.43
N ALA A 40 22.95 -18.25 -7.22
CA ALA A 40 23.67 -19.06 -8.19
C ALA A 40 23.03 -18.88 -9.57
N GLN A 41 23.85 -18.47 -10.52
CA GLN A 41 23.51 -18.35 -11.93
C GLN A 41 23.32 -19.75 -12.45
N ASP A 42 22.09 -20.26 -12.43
CA ASP A 42 21.57 -21.33 -13.30
C ASP A 42 20.08 -21.60 -13.03
N GLY A 43 19.31 -20.56 -12.67
CA GLY A 43 17.84 -20.59 -12.76
C GLY A 43 17.39 -20.31 -14.19
N PRO A 44 16.18 -20.74 -14.59
CA PRO A 44 15.63 -20.38 -15.90
C PRO A 44 15.71 -18.86 -16.05
N LYS A 45 16.29 -18.40 -17.17
CA LYS A 45 16.39 -16.98 -17.48
C LYS A 45 15.01 -16.35 -17.27
N PRO A 46 14.89 -15.24 -16.50
CA PRO A 46 13.62 -14.59 -16.34
C PRO A 46 13.05 -14.33 -17.73
N ILE A 47 11.79 -14.73 -17.95
CA ILE A 47 11.07 -14.37 -19.16
C ILE A 47 11.00 -12.84 -19.11
N VAL A 48 11.80 -12.18 -19.92
CA VAL A 48 11.77 -10.73 -20.06
C VAL A 48 10.44 -10.45 -20.74
N GLY A 49 9.46 -10.00 -19.97
CA GLY A 49 8.19 -9.57 -20.49
C GLY A 49 8.45 -8.44 -21.49
N HIS A 50 7.91 -8.56 -22.68
CA HIS A 50 7.99 -7.54 -23.70
C HIS A 50 6.63 -6.87 -23.82
N VAL A 51 6.57 -5.56 -23.51
CA VAL A 51 5.35 -4.76 -23.69
C VAL A 51 5.36 -4.19 -25.09
N GLU A 52 4.40 -4.59 -25.91
CA GLU A 52 4.18 -4.05 -27.26
C GLU A 52 3.12 -2.96 -27.24
N LYS A 53 3.27 -1.97 -28.14
CA LYS A 53 2.27 -0.92 -28.29
C LYS A 53 1.00 -1.44 -28.94
N MET A 54 -0.13 -1.23 -28.26
CA MET A 54 -1.45 -1.61 -28.76
C MET A 54 -2.21 -0.36 -29.22
N VAL A 55 -2.23 -0.13 -30.52
CA VAL A 55 -2.90 1.02 -31.13
C VAL A 55 -4.39 0.75 -31.27
N GLY A 56 -5.23 1.70 -30.86
CA GLY A 56 -6.67 1.70 -31.14
C GLY A 56 -7.52 0.81 -30.22
N MET A 57 -6.95 0.28 -29.12
CA MET A 57 -7.66 -0.59 -28.18
C MET A 57 -8.80 0.14 -27.43
N TYR A 58 -8.61 1.42 -27.15
CA TYR A 58 -9.59 2.22 -26.44
C TYR A 58 -10.01 3.44 -27.27
N PRO A 59 -11.33 3.70 -27.44
CA PRO A 59 -11.84 4.81 -28.21
C PRO A 59 -11.64 6.19 -27.57
N ASP A 60 -11.43 6.25 -26.25
CA ASP A 60 -11.15 7.50 -25.53
C ASP A 60 -9.66 7.87 -25.68
N GLU A 61 -9.40 9.02 -26.33
CA GLU A 61 -8.03 9.52 -26.58
C GLU A 61 -7.22 9.73 -25.29
N ARG A 62 -7.87 10.08 -24.18
CA ARG A 62 -7.20 10.28 -22.89
C ARG A 62 -6.70 8.97 -22.33
N ILE A 63 -7.51 7.92 -22.43
CA ILE A 63 -7.15 6.58 -21.99
C ILE A 63 -6.05 6.03 -22.90
N SER A 64 -6.19 6.17 -24.21
CA SER A 64 -5.18 5.76 -25.20
C SER A 64 -3.84 6.43 -24.98
N SER A 65 -3.83 7.75 -24.71
CA SER A 65 -2.60 8.49 -24.40
C SER A 65 -1.95 8.01 -23.11
N LEU A 66 -2.76 7.72 -22.07
CA LEU A 66 -2.25 7.20 -20.80
C LEU A 66 -1.61 5.83 -20.98
N ILE A 67 -2.25 4.93 -21.72
CA ILE A 67 -1.73 3.59 -22.01
C ILE A 67 -0.44 3.69 -22.81
N SER A 68 -0.40 4.52 -23.88
CA SER A 68 0.82 4.71 -24.64
C SER A 68 1.99 5.22 -23.79
N ASN A 69 1.73 6.11 -22.83
CA ASN A 69 2.77 6.56 -21.90
C ASN A 69 3.28 5.43 -20.99
N LEU A 70 2.42 4.49 -20.59
CA LEU A 70 2.84 3.33 -19.79
C LEU A 70 3.67 2.36 -20.63
N GLU A 71 3.27 2.11 -21.87
CA GLU A 71 4.01 1.27 -22.84
C GLU A 71 5.40 1.86 -23.13
N ASP A 72 5.49 3.16 -23.40
CA ASP A 72 6.75 3.87 -23.62
C ASP A 72 7.69 3.80 -22.40
N ALA A 73 7.13 3.91 -21.20
CA ALA A 73 7.91 3.80 -19.97
C ALA A 73 8.44 2.36 -19.76
N CYS A 74 7.66 1.34 -20.10
CA CYS A 74 8.12 -0.06 -20.10
C CYS A 74 9.25 -0.27 -21.11
N GLY A 75 9.11 0.27 -22.33
CA GLY A 75 10.15 0.21 -23.36
C GLY A 75 11.45 0.89 -22.96
N THR A 76 11.37 1.92 -22.12
CA THR A 76 12.53 2.69 -21.66
C THR A 76 13.35 1.94 -20.60
N ASP A 77 12.70 1.27 -19.65
CA ASP A 77 13.38 0.61 -18.54
C ASP A 77 13.33 -0.93 -18.58
N GLY A 78 12.68 -1.50 -19.59
CA GLY A 78 12.56 -2.95 -19.77
C GLY A 78 11.69 -3.64 -18.73
N SER A 79 10.82 -2.90 -18.04
CA SER A 79 9.89 -3.48 -17.05
C SER A 79 8.82 -4.34 -17.74
N THR A 80 8.36 -5.39 -17.05
CA THR A 80 7.33 -6.31 -17.57
C THR A 80 5.95 -5.70 -17.66
N GLY A 81 5.74 -4.54 -17.04
CA GLY A 81 4.48 -3.80 -17.12
C GLY A 81 4.45 -2.61 -16.17
N ARG A 82 3.46 -1.76 -16.38
CA ARG A 82 3.18 -0.62 -15.52
C ARG A 82 1.68 -0.44 -15.33
N ILE A 83 1.29 -0.02 -14.14
CA ILE A 83 -0.10 0.28 -13.83
C ILE A 83 -0.27 1.72 -13.35
N THR A 84 -1.40 2.30 -13.69
CA THR A 84 -1.86 3.58 -13.17
C THR A 84 -3.26 3.40 -12.61
N TYR A 85 -3.49 3.93 -11.42
CA TYR A 85 -4.82 3.96 -10.83
C TYR A 85 -5.07 5.23 -10.05
N MET A 86 -6.33 5.66 -10.01
CA MET A 86 -6.79 6.83 -9.29
C MET A 86 -8.16 6.58 -8.69
N GLY A 87 -8.51 7.33 -7.67
CA GLY A 87 -9.82 7.19 -7.07
C GLY A 87 -10.17 8.30 -6.10
N VAL A 88 -11.45 8.35 -5.80
CA VAL A 88 -12.05 9.20 -4.78
C VAL A 88 -12.89 8.33 -3.87
N PHE A 89 -12.75 8.48 -2.57
CA PHE A 89 -13.54 7.76 -1.59
C PHE A 89 -13.91 8.65 -0.42
N ALA A 90 -15.18 8.62 -0.03
CA ALA A 90 -15.68 9.34 1.13
C ALA A 90 -15.95 8.37 2.29
N SER A 91 -15.34 8.63 3.44
CA SER A 91 -15.46 7.80 4.65
C SER A 91 -15.56 8.68 5.89
N GLY A 92 -16.56 8.44 6.71
CA GLY A 92 -16.69 9.11 8.01
C GLY A 92 -16.68 10.64 7.95
N GLY A 93 -17.25 11.23 6.88
CA GLY A 93 -17.26 12.68 6.63
C GLY A 93 -15.95 13.25 6.09
N ARG A 94 -15.01 12.39 5.69
CA ARG A 94 -13.73 12.76 5.05
C ARG A 94 -13.67 12.20 3.64
N GLN A 95 -13.16 13.00 2.70
CA GLN A 95 -12.88 12.56 1.34
C GLN A 95 -11.39 12.31 1.19
N SER A 96 -11.05 11.18 0.58
CA SER A 96 -9.70 10.84 0.13
C SER A 96 -9.68 10.85 -1.39
N THR A 97 -8.70 11.53 -1.96
CA THR A 97 -8.44 11.52 -3.41
C THR A 97 -6.99 11.08 -3.61
N TRP A 98 -6.77 10.14 -4.51
CA TRP A 98 -5.43 9.62 -4.77
C TRP A 98 -5.19 9.35 -6.24
N VAL A 99 -3.93 9.45 -6.61
CA VAL A 99 -3.40 9.05 -7.91
C VAL A 99 -2.09 8.30 -7.68
N LYS A 100 -1.96 7.14 -8.29
CA LYS A 100 -0.69 6.41 -8.42
C LYS A 100 -0.43 6.20 -9.90
N ASN A 101 0.66 6.75 -10.37
CA ASN A 101 0.98 6.76 -11.79
C ASN A 101 2.23 5.93 -12.06
N SER A 102 2.18 5.13 -13.13
CA SER A 102 3.32 4.41 -13.68
C SER A 102 4.07 3.53 -12.67
N ILE A 103 3.31 2.78 -11.84
CA ILE A 103 3.88 1.83 -10.89
C ILE A 103 4.41 0.63 -11.67
N ASN A 104 5.68 0.29 -11.47
CA ASN A 104 6.31 -0.86 -12.08
C ASN A 104 5.72 -2.17 -11.52
N THR A 105 5.26 -3.06 -12.39
CA THR A 105 4.66 -4.35 -12.01
C THR A 105 5.66 -5.31 -11.39
N ASP A 106 6.94 -5.25 -11.79
CA ASP A 106 7.99 -6.10 -11.21
C ASP A 106 8.17 -5.81 -9.71
N THR A 107 8.03 -4.53 -9.31
CA THR A 107 8.01 -4.15 -7.90
C THR A 107 6.80 -4.73 -7.17
N LEU A 108 5.64 -4.84 -7.82
CA LEU A 108 4.46 -5.46 -7.22
C LEU A 108 4.63 -6.98 -7.09
N LEU A 109 5.18 -7.63 -8.10
CA LEU A 109 5.47 -9.07 -8.07
C LEU A 109 6.46 -9.42 -6.97
N SER A 110 7.46 -8.58 -6.71
CA SER A 110 8.40 -8.78 -5.61
C SER A 110 7.75 -8.83 -4.22
N LEU A 111 6.53 -8.27 -4.06
CA LEU A 111 5.78 -8.39 -2.81
C LEU A 111 5.35 -9.83 -2.50
N ILE A 112 5.24 -10.68 -3.52
CA ILE A 112 4.99 -12.12 -3.37
C ILE A 112 6.29 -12.81 -2.94
N GLU A 113 7.39 -12.53 -3.63
CA GLU A 113 8.70 -13.13 -3.41
C GLU A 113 9.21 -12.87 -1.99
N ASN A 114 9.08 -11.64 -1.51
CA ASN A 114 9.49 -11.23 -0.16
C ASN A 114 8.43 -11.49 0.92
N ARG A 115 7.33 -12.18 0.59
CA ARG A 115 6.21 -12.56 1.49
C ARG A 115 5.47 -11.37 2.13
N THR A 116 5.62 -10.16 1.60
CA THR A 116 4.89 -8.99 2.10
C THR A 116 3.39 -9.12 1.79
N ALA A 117 3.04 -9.60 0.59
CA ALA A 117 1.66 -9.85 0.20
C ALA A 117 0.98 -10.86 1.14
N GLU A 118 1.65 -11.98 1.48
CA GLU A 118 1.14 -12.98 2.42
C GLU A 118 0.80 -12.34 3.79
N LYS A 119 1.69 -11.51 4.33
CA LYS A 119 1.48 -10.85 5.63
C LYS A 119 0.23 -9.94 5.61
N VAL A 120 0.06 -9.17 4.55
CA VAL A 120 -1.09 -8.25 4.42
C VAL A 120 -2.38 -9.04 4.18
N LEU A 121 -2.37 -10.00 3.25
CA LEU A 121 -3.54 -10.80 2.91
C LEU A 121 -3.99 -11.66 4.09
N SER A 122 -3.07 -12.26 4.84
CA SER A 122 -3.41 -13.02 6.06
C SER A 122 -4.01 -12.15 7.16
N CYS A 123 -3.62 -10.87 7.22
CA CYS A 123 -4.19 -9.92 8.16
C CYS A 123 -5.68 -9.63 7.87
N VAL A 124 -6.08 -9.53 6.62
CA VAL A 124 -7.47 -9.23 6.21
C VAL A 124 -8.27 -10.48 5.82
N GLY A 125 -7.63 -11.63 5.66
CA GLY A 125 -8.21 -12.88 5.15
C GLY A 125 -9.19 -13.59 6.11
N SER A 126 -10.09 -12.83 6.75
CA SER A 126 -11.16 -13.35 7.62
C SER A 126 -12.39 -12.46 7.43
N ASN A 127 -13.55 -13.10 7.27
CA ASN A 127 -14.81 -12.38 7.09
C ASN A 127 -15.11 -11.43 8.28
N ASP A 128 -14.80 -11.84 9.50
CA ASP A 128 -14.99 -11.00 10.69
C ASP A 128 -14.13 -9.73 10.64
N ARG A 129 -12.87 -9.85 10.20
CA ARG A 129 -11.98 -8.70 10.04
C ARG A 129 -12.40 -7.80 8.89
N LEU A 130 -12.91 -8.36 7.80
CA LEU A 130 -13.47 -7.58 6.69
C LEU A 130 -14.73 -6.84 7.12
N ASN A 131 -15.63 -7.47 7.89
CA ASN A 131 -16.80 -6.81 8.46
C ASN A 131 -16.42 -5.67 9.41
N MET A 132 -15.44 -5.87 10.27
CA MET A 132 -14.91 -4.81 11.13
C MET A 132 -14.29 -3.67 10.33
N LEU A 133 -13.48 -3.96 9.31
CA LEU A 133 -12.93 -2.95 8.41
C LEU A 133 -14.04 -2.16 7.70
N LEU A 134 -15.08 -2.84 7.22
CA LEU A 134 -16.23 -2.19 6.61
C LEU A 134 -16.94 -1.24 7.58
N ALA A 135 -17.17 -1.69 8.82
CA ALA A 135 -17.81 -0.86 9.85
C ALA A 135 -16.96 0.39 10.16
N ILE A 136 -15.64 0.22 10.31
CA ILE A 136 -14.69 1.29 10.61
C ILE A 136 -14.49 2.23 9.39
N LEU A 137 -14.49 1.70 8.16
CA LEU A 137 -14.44 2.51 6.94
C LEU A 137 -15.62 3.49 6.83
N ARG A 138 -16.81 3.06 7.24
CA ARG A 138 -18.00 3.89 7.18
C ARG A 138 -17.98 5.03 8.19
N LYS A 139 -17.55 4.77 9.42
CA LYS A 139 -17.38 5.78 10.49
C LYS A 139 -16.51 5.23 11.63
N PRO A 140 -15.92 6.09 12.47
CA PRO A 140 -15.26 5.68 13.71
C PRO A 140 -16.16 4.78 14.56
N ARG A 141 -15.58 3.73 15.18
CA ARG A 141 -16.31 2.74 15.98
C ARG A 141 -15.63 2.49 17.30
N THR A 142 -16.39 2.49 18.38
CA THR A 142 -15.98 1.99 19.68
C THR A 142 -16.02 0.45 19.71
N VAL A 143 -15.38 -0.17 20.69
CA VAL A 143 -15.45 -1.64 20.89
C VAL A 143 -16.88 -2.11 21.07
N ALA A 144 -17.69 -1.36 21.83
CA ALA A 144 -19.10 -1.71 22.06
C ALA A 144 -19.93 -1.68 20.77
N GLU A 145 -19.71 -0.68 19.92
CA GLU A 145 -20.35 -0.61 18.61
C GLU A 145 -19.89 -1.74 17.69
N LEU A 146 -18.60 -2.13 17.72
CA LEU A 146 -18.10 -3.24 16.92
C LEU A 146 -18.69 -4.58 17.37
N VAL A 147 -18.90 -4.77 18.68
CA VAL A 147 -19.62 -5.96 19.19
C VAL A 147 -21.02 -6.03 18.55
N SER A 148 -21.78 -4.94 18.60
CA SER A 148 -23.14 -4.89 18.08
C SER A 148 -23.20 -5.01 16.57
N ASP A 149 -22.38 -4.20 15.85
CA ASP A 149 -22.47 -4.07 14.40
C ASP A 149 -21.94 -5.29 13.64
N CYS A 150 -20.95 -5.98 14.21
CA CYS A 150 -20.34 -7.17 13.61
C CYS A 150 -20.85 -8.50 14.17
N GLY A 151 -21.79 -8.47 15.14
CA GLY A 151 -22.42 -9.65 15.71
C GLY A 151 -21.49 -10.48 16.61
N PHE A 152 -20.51 -9.86 17.25
CA PHE A 152 -19.62 -10.55 18.19
C PHE A 152 -20.33 -10.83 19.52
N SER A 153 -19.99 -11.93 20.17
CA SER A 153 -20.57 -12.29 21.46
C SER A 153 -19.85 -11.63 22.65
N SER A 154 -18.66 -11.07 22.44
CA SER A 154 -17.87 -10.44 23.51
C SER A 154 -16.86 -9.41 22.99
N THR A 155 -16.45 -8.49 23.86
CA THR A 155 -15.37 -7.54 23.58
C THR A 155 -14.03 -8.25 23.35
N GLY A 156 -13.80 -9.41 23.96
CA GLY A 156 -12.60 -10.21 23.76
C GLY A 156 -12.44 -10.66 22.31
N GLN A 157 -13.53 -11.05 21.64
CA GLN A 157 -13.52 -11.40 20.22
C GLN A 157 -13.16 -10.18 19.36
N VAL A 158 -13.72 -8.99 19.66
CA VAL A 158 -13.37 -7.76 18.95
C VAL A 158 -11.87 -7.49 19.05
N TYR A 159 -11.29 -7.55 20.24
CA TYR A 159 -9.85 -7.35 20.42
C TYR A 159 -9.00 -8.40 19.70
N HIS A 160 -9.45 -9.65 19.64
CA HIS A 160 -8.77 -10.71 18.90
C HIS A 160 -8.66 -10.37 17.41
N HIS A 161 -9.73 -9.82 16.80
CA HIS A 161 -9.74 -9.43 15.40
C HIS A 161 -9.12 -8.05 15.15
N LEU A 162 -9.17 -7.11 16.11
CA LEU A 162 -8.53 -5.79 15.99
C LEU A 162 -7.00 -5.88 16.02
N LYS A 163 -6.43 -6.77 16.86
CA LYS A 163 -4.97 -6.89 17.00
C LYS A 163 -4.22 -7.03 15.68
N PRO A 164 -4.57 -7.95 14.76
CA PRO A 164 -3.92 -8.06 13.46
C PRO A 164 -4.07 -6.81 12.60
N LEU A 165 -5.24 -6.17 12.63
CA LEU A 165 -5.51 -4.95 11.84
C LEU A 165 -4.67 -3.76 12.34
N ILE A 166 -4.49 -3.64 13.64
CA ILE A 166 -3.62 -2.62 14.26
C ILE A 166 -2.15 -2.93 13.97
N ALA A 167 -1.73 -4.19 14.11
CA ALA A 167 -0.37 -4.61 13.81
C ALA A 167 0.04 -4.39 12.35
N ALA A 168 -0.93 -4.47 11.43
CA ALA A 168 -0.73 -4.16 10.01
C ALA A 168 -0.89 -2.67 9.69
N ASP A 169 -1.04 -1.81 10.69
CA ASP A 169 -1.23 -0.36 10.54
C ASP A 169 -2.46 0.00 9.69
N LEU A 170 -3.47 -0.86 9.63
CA LEU A 170 -4.72 -0.59 8.92
C LEU A 170 -5.67 0.26 9.77
N VAL A 171 -5.70 -0.01 11.06
CA VAL A 171 -6.61 0.61 12.03
C VAL A 171 -5.81 1.19 13.19
N THR A 172 -6.25 2.32 13.70
CA THR A 172 -5.70 2.94 14.92
C THR A 172 -6.83 3.38 15.85
N GLN A 173 -6.52 3.55 17.13
CA GLN A 173 -7.46 4.12 18.09
C GLN A 173 -7.26 5.63 18.15
N ASP A 174 -8.35 6.38 18.06
CA ASP A 174 -8.33 7.83 18.22
C ASP A 174 -8.31 8.24 19.72
N ARG A 175 -8.15 9.54 19.96
CA ARG A 175 -8.11 10.10 21.34
C ARG A 175 -9.42 9.91 22.11
N ARG A 176 -10.52 9.58 21.46
CA ARG A 176 -11.85 9.36 22.06
C ARG A 176 -12.11 7.88 22.34
N GLY A 177 -11.13 7.02 22.06
CA GLY A 177 -11.26 5.58 22.26
C GLY A 177 -11.94 4.85 21.12
N SER A 178 -12.29 5.53 20.02
CA SER A 178 -12.87 4.92 18.83
C SER A 178 -11.78 4.43 17.87
N TYR A 179 -12.05 3.37 17.17
CA TYR A 179 -11.19 2.84 16.13
C TYR A 179 -11.51 3.50 14.80
N VAL A 180 -10.48 3.91 14.10
CA VAL A 180 -10.53 4.57 12.80
C VAL A 180 -9.57 3.89 11.84
N ILE A 181 -9.89 3.88 10.56
CA ILE A 181 -8.92 3.43 9.55
C ILE A 181 -7.82 4.49 9.41
N GLN A 182 -6.60 4.04 9.22
CA GLN A 182 -5.48 4.94 8.92
C GLN A 182 -5.72 5.62 7.57
N PRO A 183 -5.72 6.96 7.48
CA PRO A 183 -6.07 7.68 6.25
C PRO A 183 -5.24 7.25 5.03
N HIS A 184 -3.95 6.99 5.22
CA HIS A 184 -3.03 6.57 4.16
C HIS A 184 -3.23 5.10 3.73
N ARG A 185 -4.05 4.31 4.45
CA ARG A 185 -4.37 2.91 4.12
C ARG A 185 -5.72 2.74 3.41
N VAL A 186 -6.59 3.74 3.48
CA VAL A 186 -7.93 3.69 2.84
C VAL A 186 -7.82 3.28 1.38
N GLN A 187 -6.93 3.93 0.64
CA GLN A 187 -6.66 3.62 -0.76
C GLN A 187 -6.32 2.13 -0.97
N GLY A 188 -5.37 1.60 -0.19
CA GLY A 188 -4.93 0.20 -0.31
C GLY A 188 -6.06 -0.79 -0.05
N VAL A 189 -6.92 -0.53 0.94
CA VAL A 189 -8.08 -1.38 1.24
C VAL A 189 -9.10 -1.34 0.09
N ILE A 190 -9.38 -0.18 -0.46
CA ILE A 190 -10.33 -0.06 -1.60
C ILE A 190 -9.75 -0.73 -2.85
N MET A 191 -8.46 -0.58 -3.12
CA MET A 191 -7.80 -1.24 -4.26
C MET A 191 -7.75 -2.77 -4.10
N LEU A 192 -7.57 -3.27 -2.87
CA LEU A 192 -7.66 -4.70 -2.60
C LEU A 192 -9.05 -5.24 -2.94
N LEU A 193 -10.11 -4.53 -2.55
CA LEU A 193 -11.49 -4.92 -2.89
C LEU A 193 -11.79 -4.80 -4.38
N ALA A 194 -11.23 -3.78 -5.06
CA ALA A 194 -11.33 -3.66 -6.51
C ALA A 194 -10.67 -4.85 -7.22
N GLY A 195 -9.47 -5.25 -6.79
CA GLY A 195 -8.80 -6.45 -7.31
C GLY A 195 -9.59 -7.74 -7.03
N VAL A 196 -10.23 -7.86 -5.86
CA VAL A 196 -11.12 -9.01 -5.58
C VAL A 196 -12.33 -8.99 -6.52
N ALA A 197 -12.94 -7.82 -6.78
CA ALA A 197 -14.05 -7.71 -7.71
C ALA A 197 -13.65 -8.14 -9.11
N ASP A 198 -12.49 -7.72 -9.57
CA ASP A 198 -11.91 -8.09 -10.87
C ASP A 198 -11.66 -9.61 -10.98
N LEU A 199 -11.13 -10.22 -9.90
CA LEU A 199 -10.87 -11.67 -9.86
C LEU A 199 -12.13 -12.54 -9.88
N VAL A 200 -13.30 -12.02 -9.46
CA VAL A 200 -14.58 -12.75 -9.47
C VAL A 200 -15.47 -12.34 -10.63
N ASP A 201 -15.07 -11.37 -11.43
CA ASP A 201 -15.83 -10.95 -12.62
C ASP A 201 -15.72 -12.01 -13.72
N GLY A 202 -16.85 -12.69 -13.98
CA GLY A 202 -16.93 -13.72 -15.01
C GLY A 202 -16.95 -13.20 -16.45
N THR A 203 -17.04 -11.88 -16.67
CA THR A 203 -17.15 -11.29 -18.02
C THR A 203 -15.89 -11.52 -18.84
N TYR A 204 -14.72 -11.57 -18.19
CA TYR A 204 -13.42 -11.79 -18.84
C TYR A 204 -13.06 -13.26 -19.02
N THR A 205 -13.78 -14.19 -18.35
CA THR A 205 -13.52 -15.64 -18.49
C THR A 205 -14.18 -16.27 -19.72
N GLN A 206 -15.04 -15.52 -20.40
CA GLN A 206 -15.60 -15.91 -21.69
C GLN A 206 -14.84 -15.20 -22.84
N GLY A 207 -13.53 -15.32 -22.84
CA GLY A 207 -12.75 -14.98 -24.04
C GLY A 207 -13.32 -15.77 -25.19
N GLN A 208 -14.01 -15.11 -26.11
CA GLN A 208 -14.35 -15.67 -27.41
C GLN A 208 -13.02 -15.99 -28.09
N ILE A 209 -12.64 -17.25 -28.02
CA ILE A 209 -11.68 -17.84 -28.97
C ILE A 209 -12.50 -18.03 -30.23
N GLU A 210 -12.52 -17.02 -31.10
CA GLU A 210 -12.84 -17.18 -32.53
C GLU A 210 -11.57 -17.43 -33.30
#